data_261e2b8f0b400abd61bbd66180529aa5
#
_entry.id   261e2b8f0b400abd61bbd66180529aa5
#
_cell.length_a   1.000
_cell.length_b   1.000
_cell.length_c   1.000
_cell.angle_alpha   90.00
_cell.angle_beta   90.00
_cell.angle_gamma   90.00
#
_symmetry.space_group_name_H-M   'P 1'
#
loop_
_entity.id
_entity.type
_entity.pdbx_description
1 polymer ?
#
loop_
_entity_poly.entity_id
_entity_poly.type
_entity_poly.pdbx_seq_one_letter_code
_entity_poly.pdbx_strand_id
1 'polypeptide(L)'
;MGCKIIVLNLPRDFTEDELRALFEPHGEIISCDLVLDKNTGVSKGFGFIIMELASQADIAIKALHQTRLKKQQIRVKLAKQN
;
A
#
# COMPACT_ATOMS: atom_id res chain seq x y z
N MET A 1 -13.32 -8.71 -9.32
CA MET A 1 -13.41 -8.00 -8.06
C MET A 1 -12.05 -7.91 -7.39
N GLY A 2 -11.72 -6.74 -6.91
CA GLY A 2 -10.39 -6.52 -6.36
C GLY A 2 -10.27 -6.86 -4.90
N CYS A 3 -9.04 -7.00 -4.46
CA CYS A 3 -8.68 -7.20 -3.06
C CYS A 3 -8.03 -5.93 -2.53
N LYS A 4 -8.57 -5.39 -1.45
CA LYS A 4 -8.06 -4.16 -0.87
C LYS A 4 -7.01 -4.47 0.19
N ILE A 5 -5.89 -3.78 0.07
CA ILE A 5 -4.74 -3.93 0.98
C ILE A 5 -4.51 -2.59 1.66
N ILE A 6 -4.25 -2.61 2.96
CA ILE A 6 -3.84 -1.41 3.67
C ILE A 6 -2.34 -1.49 3.96
N VAL A 7 -1.64 -0.37 3.74
CA VAL A 7 -0.21 -0.26 3.99
C VAL A 7 -0.01 0.81 5.04
N LEU A 8 0.58 0.43 6.17
CA LEU A 8 0.74 1.29 7.33
C LEU A 8 2.21 1.62 7.58
N ASN A 9 2.43 2.71 8.27
CA ASN A 9 3.77 3.16 8.69
C ASN A 9 4.67 3.50 7.53
N LEU A 10 4.08 4.12 6.49
CA LEU A 10 4.86 4.61 5.34
C LEU A 10 5.63 5.87 5.73
N PRO A 11 6.82 6.07 5.13
CA PRO A 11 7.52 7.36 5.30
C PRO A 11 6.62 8.50 4.81
N ARG A 12 6.69 9.64 5.50
CA ARG A 12 5.81 10.77 5.19
C ARG A 12 6.09 11.38 3.84
N ASP A 13 7.28 11.20 3.31
CA ASP A 13 7.65 11.70 1.98
C ASP A 13 7.45 10.66 0.87
N PHE A 14 6.90 9.51 1.20
CA PHE A 14 6.61 8.47 0.23
C PHE A 14 5.47 8.92 -0.67
N THR A 15 5.64 8.78 -1.99
CA THR A 15 4.64 9.23 -2.96
C THR A 15 3.71 8.10 -3.38
N GLU A 16 2.59 8.49 -4.00
CA GLU A 16 1.65 7.50 -4.53
C GLU A 16 2.30 6.66 -5.64
N ASP A 17 3.14 7.29 -6.47
CA ASP A 17 3.85 6.55 -7.51
C ASP A 17 4.81 5.53 -6.91
N GLU A 18 5.48 5.89 -5.82
CA GLU A 18 6.36 4.96 -5.13
C GLU A 18 5.59 3.79 -4.52
N LEU A 19 4.40 4.09 -3.97
CA LEU A 19 3.55 3.05 -3.41
C LEU A 19 3.09 2.08 -4.50
N ARG A 20 2.66 2.61 -5.63
CA ARG A 20 2.26 1.80 -6.78
C ARG A 20 3.41 0.92 -7.26
N ALA A 21 4.61 1.52 -7.39
CA ALA A 21 5.79 0.80 -7.87
C ALA A 21 6.16 -0.37 -6.95
N LEU A 22 5.88 -0.23 -5.68
CA LEU A 22 6.17 -1.27 -4.70
C LEU A 22 5.34 -2.53 -4.95
N PHE A 23 4.10 -2.36 -5.40
CA PHE A 23 3.16 -3.46 -5.58
C PHE A 23 3.09 -3.99 -7.01
N GLU A 24 3.48 -3.19 -8.01
CA GLU A 24 3.38 -3.60 -9.42
C GLU A 24 4.07 -4.91 -9.75
N PRO A 25 5.26 -5.22 -9.20
CA PRO A 25 5.90 -6.50 -9.52
C PRO A 25 5.12 -7.72 -9.06
N HIS A 26 4.16 -7.55 -8.16
CA HIS A 26 3.44 -8.67 -7.58
C HIS A 26 2.09 -8.93 -8.22
N GLY A 27 1.64 -8.05 -9.12
CA GLY A 27 0.38 -8.26 -9.80
C GLY A 27 -0.21 -6.98 -10.33
N GLU A 28 -1.41 -7.10 -10.88
CA GLU A 28 -2.09 -5.96 -11.47
C GLU A 28 -2.81 -5.13 -10.43
N ILE A 29 -2.59 -3.82 -10.49
CA ILE A 29 -3.16 -2.87 -9.56
C ILE A 29 -4.37 -2.19 -10.20
N ILE A 30 -5.52 -2.26 -9.53
CA ILE A 30 -6.73 -1.58 -9.96
C ILE A 30 -6.68 -0.12 -9.52
N SER A 31 -6.31 0.12 -8.27
CA SER A 31 -6.20 1.48 -7.76
C SER A 31 -5.15 1.57 -6.67
N CYS A 32 -4.64 2.77 -6.46
CA CYS A 32 -3.61 3.06 -5.48
C CYS A 32 -3.89 4.45 -4.91
N ASP A 33 -4.12 4.51 -3.61
CA ASP A 33 -4.43 5.77 -2.93
C ASP A 33 -3.54 5.97 -1.72
N LEU A 34 -2.83 7.08 -1.70
CA LEU A 34 -2.08 7.50 -0.54
C LEU A 34 -2.93 8.50 0.22
N VAL A 35 -3.12 8.27 1.51
CA VAL A 35 -3.98 9.15 2.32
C VAL A 35 -3.19 10.38 2.73
N LEU A 36 -3.73 11.55 2.39
CA LEU A 36 -3.10 12.82 2.68
C LEU A 36 -3.92 13.63 3.66
N ASP A 37 -3.24 14.46 4.44
CA ASP A 37 -3.91 15.41 5.31
C ASP A 37 -4.61 16.47 4.45
N LYS A 38 -5.87 16.74 4.76
CA LYS A 38 -6.67 17.67 3.96
C LYS A 38 -6.15 19.11 4.00
N ASN A 39 -5.55 19.49 5.11
CA ASN A 39 -5.11 20.87 5.30
C ASN A 39 -3.71 21.12 4.76
N THR A 40 -2.81 20.19 4.93
CA THR A 40 -1.40 20.38 4.60
C THR A 40 -0.98 19.68 3.31
N GLY A 41 -1.74 18.66 2.86
CA GLY A 41 -1.35 17.85 1.71
C GLY A 41 -0.25 16.84 2.03
N VAL A 42 0.17 16.76 3.27
CA VAL A 42 1.23 15.84 3.69
C VAL A 42 0.65 14.45 3.93
N SER A 43 1.39 13.41 3.56
CA SER A 43 0.98 12.03 3.75
C SER A 43 0.74 11.74 5.23
N LYS A 44 -0.33 11.02 5.52
CA LYS A 44 -0.62 10.55 6.88
C LYS A 44 0.16 9.28 7.23
N GLY A 45 0.95 8.78 6.31
CA GLY A 45 1.79 7.61 6.57
C GLY A 45 1.09 6.29 6.31
N PHE A 46 0.00 6.29 5.56
CA PHE A 46 -0.64 5.04 5.15
C PHE A 46 -1.40 5.23 3.85
N GLY A 47 -1.71 4.11 3.22
CA GLY A 47 -2.44 4.14 1.97
C GLY A 47 -3.12 2.82 1.68
N PHE A 48 -3.81 2.76 0.55
CA PHE A 48 -4.55 1.58 0.14
C PHE A 48 -4.18 1.20 -1.28
N ILE A 49 -4.15 -0.11 -1.52
CA ILE A 49 -3.96 -0.67 -2.85
C ILE A 49 -5.10 -1.64 -3.09
N ILE A 50 -5.68 -1.60 -4.29
CA ILE A 50 -6.62 -2.65 -4.70
C ILE A 50 -5.97 -3.41 -5.83
N MET A 51 -5.79 -4.71 -5.63
CA MET A 51 -5.21 -5.60 -6.64
C MET A 51 -6.30 -6.44 -7.28
N GLU A 52 -6.09 -6.82 -8.53
CA GLU A 52 -7.07 -7.54 -9.32
C GLU A 52 -7.41 -8.89 -8.74
N LEU A 53 -6.40 -9.66 -8.35
CA LEU A 53 -6.58 -11.04 -7.92
C LEU A 53 -6.19 -11.23 -6.46
N ALA A 54 -6.99 -12.01 -5.74
CA ALA A 54 -6.72 -12.31 -4.34
C ALA A 54 -5.39 -13.04 -4.16
N SER A 55 -5.04 -13.92 -5.11
CA SER A 55 -3.78 -14.64 -5.06
C SER A 55 -2.58 -13.70 -5.16
N GLN A 56 -2.68 -12.69 -6.01
CA GLN A 56 -1.62 -11.70 -6.16
C GLN A 56 -1.53 -10.81 -4.92
N ALA A 57 -2.67 -10.44 -4.36
CA ALA A 57 -2.70 -9.64 -3.14
C ALA A 57 -2.02 -10.39 -1.99
N ASP A 58 -2.29 -11.69 -1.86
CA ASP A 58 -1.68 -12.51 -0.83
C ASP A 58 -0.16 -12.57 -0.97
N ILE A 59 0.31 -12.76 -2.20
CA ILE A 59 1.74 -12.79 -2.49
C ILE A 59 2.39 -11.44 -2.15
N ALA A 60 1.74 -10.35 -2.56
CA ALA A 60 2.26 -9.01 -2.30
C ALA A 60 2.36 -8.74 -0.80
N ILE A 61 1.33 -9.12 -0.05
CA ILE A 61 1.32 -8.92 1.39
C ILE A 61 2.49 -9.68 2.03
N LYS A 62 2.68 -10.94 1.66
CA LYS A 62 3.74 -11.75 2.24
C LYS A 62 5.13 -11.23 1.86
N ALA A 63 5.27 -10.72 0.64
CA ALA A 63 6.55 -10.22 0.17
C ALA A 63 6.92 -8.87 0.79
N LEU A 64 5.92 -8.03 1.05
CA LEU A 64 6.18 -6.65 1.45
C LEU A 64 5.97 -6.37 2.94
N HIS A 65 5.24 -7.23 3.64
CA HIS A 65 5.00 -7.02 5.06
C HIS A 65 6.34 -6.96 5.82
N GLN A 66 6.47 -5.94 6.65
CA GLN A 66 7.67 -5.70 7.46
C GLN A 66 8.89 -5.29 6.64
N THR A 67 8.70 -4.89 5.40
CA THR A 67 9.77 -4.33 4.59
C THR A 67 10.19 -2.98 5.18
N ARG A 68 11.50 -2.75 5.25
CA ARG A 68 12.02 -1.49 5.74
C ARG A 68 12.15 -0.51 4.58
N LEU A 69 11.44 0.60 4.68
CA LEU A 69 11.53 1.69 3.72
C LEU A 69 12.11 2.90 4.44
N LYS A 70 13.24 3.38 3.93
CA LYS A 70 13.98 4.47 4.54
C LYS A 70 14.36 4.09 5.96
N LYS A 71 13.70 4.49 6.98
CA LYS A 71 14.00 4.08 8.36
C LYS A 71 12.79 3.49 9.06
N GLN A 72 11.76 3.17 8.28
CA GLN A 72 10.49 2.70 8.83
C GLN A 72 10.18 1.31 8.31
N GLN A 73 9.66 0.48 9.18
CA GLN A 73 9.21 -0.85 8.82
C GLN A 73 7.72 -0.79 8.55
N ILE A 74 7.32 -1.03 7.32
CA ILE A 74 5.92 -0.94 6.95
C ILE A 74 5.15 -2.18 7.35
N ARG A 75 3.85 -2.03 7.49
CA ARG A 75 2.92 -3.13 7.72
C ARG A 75 1.99 -3.21 6.53
N VAL A 76 1.88 -4.41 5.98
CA VAL A 76 1.03 -4.65 4.83
C VAL A 76 0.05 -5.73 5.19
N LYS A 77 -1.22 -5.45 5.11
CA LYS A 77 -2.24 -6.44 5.45
C LYS A 77 -3.51 -6.23 4.66
N LEU A 78 -4.32 -7.27 4.62
CA LEU A 78 -5.60 -7.22 3.94
C LEU A 78 -6.52 -6.28 4.68
N ALA A 79 -7.10 -5.32 3.97
CA ALA A 79 -8.08 -4.43 4.56
C ALA A 79 -9.44 -5.12 4.57
N LYS A 80 -10.12 -5.06 5.71
CA LYS A 80 -11.45 -5.63 5.79
C LYS A 80 -12.42 -4.83 4.96
N GLN A 81 -13.22 -5.52 4.19
CA GLN A 81 -14.32 -4.92 3.45
C GLN A 81 -15.62 -5.44 4.03
N ASN A 82 -16.48 -4.53 4.34
CA ASN A 82 -17.81 -4.89 4.81
C ASN A 82 -18.82 -4.67 3.71
#